data_35ddf99cd59a53070867831006fd931d
#
_entry.id   35ddf99cd59a53070867831006fd931d
#
_cell.length_a   1.000
_cell.length_b   1.000
_cell.length_c   1.000
_cell.angle_alpha   90.00
_cell.angle_beta   90.00
_cell.angle_gamma   90.00
#
_symmetry.space_group_name_H-M   'P 1'
#
loop_
_entity.id
_entity.type
_entity.pdbx_description
1 polymer ?
#
loop_
_entity_poly.entity_id
_entity_poly.type
_entity_poly.pdbx_seq_one_letter_code
_entity_poly.pdbx_strand_id
1 'polypeptide(L)'
;MAGHHLCVVEIGDVPDSSLRNKELIGNTNNASSGIIVVEILSMKKKNRLKKGNTTRFRGLLKYTKKYLQEYHKWYATEIEALEAKEILISKFVESNLCVLNNNPEEYCVYIVDLEEDVLDKVKRFREANQDCEYDPVRFLYIGQTQKTPEKRFHAHKNETSGSNIVKKYGIELAQDLMEIHSQYNLTKRKALLLEASLTIELRNINTRFATYSK
;
A
#
# COMPACT_ATOMS: atom_id res chain seq x y z
N MET A 1 -9.57 -14.69 -10.72
CA MET A 1 -8.66 -13.54 -10.83
C MET A 1 -8.89 -12.63 -9.62
N ALA A 2 -7.82 -12.24 -8.94
CA ALA A 2 -7.89 -11.18 -7.93
C ALA A 2 -7.91 -9.84 -8.69
N GLY A 3 -8.82 -8.94 -8.34
CA GLY A 3 -8.91 -7.63 -8.97
C GLY A 3 -9.18 -6.55 -7.93
N HIS A 4 -8.98 -5.30 -8.33
CA HIS A 4 -9.17 -4.11 -7.51
C HIS A 4 -10.31 -3.28 -8.07
N HIS A 5 -11.29 -2.95 -7.23
CA HIS A 5 -12.46 -2.21 -7.63
C HIS A 5 -12.40 -0.80 -7.06
N LEU A 6 -12.41 0.19 -7.95
CA LEU A 6 -12.56 1.59 -7.57
C LEU A 6 -14.03 1.84 -7.24
N CYS A 7 -14.28 2.38 -6.05
CA CYS A 7 -15.59 2.72 -5.54
C CYS A 7 -15.64 4.20 -5.18
N VAL A 8 -16.65 4.91 -5.68
CA VAL A 8 -16.83 6.33 -5.41
C VAL A 8 -18.19 6.56 -4.80
N VAL A 9 -18.22 7.26 -3.67
CA VAL A 9 -19.46 7.61 -2.97
C VAL A 9 -19.43 9.07 -2.56
N GLU A 10 -20.58 9.69 -2.56
CA GLU A 10 -20.82 10.97 -1.89
C GLU A 10 -21.41 10.67 -0.51
N ILE A 11 -20.81 11.25 0.53
CA ILE A 11 -21.29 11.18 1.90
C ILE A 11 -21.72 12.56 2.40
N GLY A 12 -22.64 12.62 3.35
CA GLY A 12 -23.07 13.87 3.95
C GLY A 12 -23.43 13.67 5.41
N ASP A 13 -23.66 14.79 6.11
CA ASP A 13 -24.02 14.82 7.52
C ASP A 13 -23.07 13.97 8.41
N VAL A 14 -21.77 14.05 8.10
CA VAL A 14 -20.74 13.28 8.80
C VAL A 14 -20.30 14.05 10.04
N PRO A 15 -20.44 13.49 11.25
CA PRO A 15 -19.93 14.13 12.45
C PRO A 15 -18.40 14.31 12.40
N ASP A 16 -17.91 15.45 12.91
CA ASP A 16 -16.47 15.75 12.95
C ASP A 16 -15.66 14.63 13.62
N SER A 17 -16.25 13.96 14.62
CA SER A 17 -15.62 12.80 15.27
C SER A 17 -15.33 11.64 14.32
N SER A 18 -16.10 11.49 13.23
CA SER A 18 -15.92 10.47 12.20
C SER A 18 -14.87 10.87 11.15
N LEU A 19 -14.54 12.17 11.07
CA LEU A 19 -13.52 12.73 10.19
C LEU A 19 -12.18 12.95 10.91
N ARG A 20 -12.08 12.68 12.20
CA ARG A 20 -10.82 12.79 12.95
C ARG A 20 -9.70 12.03 12.25
N ASN A 21 -8.55 12.68 12.13
CA ASN A 21 -7.35 12.16 11.43
C ASN A 21 -7.55 11.89 9.94
N LYS A 22 -8.49 12.61 9.29
CA LYS A 22 -8.68 12.56 7.84
C LYS A 22 -8.56 13.97 7.29
N GLU A 23 -7.89 14.07 6.18
CA GLU A 23 -7.70 15.33 5.48
C GLU A 23 -8.81 15.54 4.45
N LEU A 24 -9.41 16.73 4.44
CA LEU A 24 -10.31 17.17 3.38
C LEU A 24 -9.51 18.06 2.42
N ILE A 25 -9.61 17.78 1.13
CA ILE A 25 -8.96 18.54 0.07
C ILE A 25 -10.00 19.09 -0.92
N GLY A 26 -9.59 20.10 -1.69
CA GLY A 26 -10.48 20.82 -2.60
C GLY A 26 -11.30 21.88 -1.86
N ASN A 27 -12.53 22.13 -2.30
CA ASN A 27 -13.37 23.16 -1.69
C ASN A 27 -14.02 22.64 -0.39
N THR A 28 -13.33 22.83 0.72
CA THR A 28 -13.80 22.40 2.04
C THR A 28 -15.04 23.15 2.53
N ASN A 29 -15.33 24.35 1.98
CA ASN A 29 -16.57 25.07 2.25
C ASN A 29 -17.80 24.34 1.73
N ASN A 30 -17.66 23.46 0.77
CA ASN A 30 -18.71 22.61 0.23
C ASN A 30 -18.89 21.30 1.01
N ALA A 31 -18.18 21.07 2.10
CA ALA A 31 -18.28 19.83 2.87
C ALA A 31 -19.71 19.59 3.43
N SER A 32 -20.46 20.66 3.73
CA SER A 32 -21.86 20.58 4.14
C SER A 32 -22.79 20.09 3.02
N SER A 33 -22.43 20.31 1.75
CA SER A 33 -23.19 19.85 0.58
C SER A 33 -22.94 18.39 0.25
N GLY A 34 -21.76 17.87 0.57
CA GLY A 34 -21.35 16.49 0.38
C GLY A 34 -19.82 16.36 0.28
N ILE A 35 -19.32 15.23 0.74
CA ILE A 35 -17.89 14.89 0.67
C ILE A 35 -17.74 13.69 -0.26
N ILE A 36 -16.87 13.79 -1.25
CA ILE A 36 -16.56 12.69 -2.15
C ILE A 36 -15.52 11.77 -1.48
N VAL A 37 -15.80 10.49 -1.48
CA VAL A 37 -14.90 9.44 -1.00
C VAL A 37 -14.56 8.51 -2.15
N VAL A 38 -13.27 8.36 -2.45
CA VAL A 38 -12.76 7.46 -3.48
C VAL A 38 -11.96 6.35 -2.81
N GLU A 39 -12.41 5.10 -2.93
CA GLU A 39 -11.78 3.94 -2.29
C GLU A 39 -11.49 2.80 -3.26
N ILE A 40 -10.40 2.06 -2.98
CA ILE A 40 -10.05 0.85 -3.71
C ILE A 40 -10.36 -0.36 -2.84
N LEU A 41 -11.18 -1.26 -3.39
CA LEU A 41 -11.63 -2.48 -2.74
C LEU A 41 -11.02 -3.70 -3.45
N SER A 42 -10.22 -4.49 -2.75
CA SER A 42 -9.80 -5.79 -3.28
C SER A 42 -10.99 -6.77 -3.33
N MET A 43 -10.96 -7.74 -4.26
CA MET A 43 -12.01 -8.77 -4.38
C MET A 43 -12.34 -9.46 -3.06
N LYS A 44 -11.31 -9.78 -2.25
CA LYS A 44 -11.50 -10.36 -0.91
C LYS A 44 -12.27 -9.43 0.02
N LYS A 45 -12.08 -8.11 -0.09
CA LYS A 45 -12.80 -7.09 0.70
C LYS A 45 -14.20 -6.83 0.17
N LYS A 46 -14.45 -6.92 -1.16
CA LYS A 46 -15.80 -6.75 -1.73
C LYS A 46 -16.80 -7.78 -1.19
N ASN A 47 -16.41 -9.04 -1.12
CA ASN A 47 -17.24 -10.08 -0.52
C ASN A 47 -17.46 -9.87 0.99
N ARG A 48 -16.52 -9.21 1.67
CA ARG A 48 -16.67 -8.76 3.06
C ARG A 48 -17.55 -7.52 3.19
N LEU A 49 -17.60 -6.62 2.20
CA LEU A 49 -18.52 -5.48 2.17
C LEU A 49 -19.98 -5.95 2.05
N LYS A 50 -20.27 -6.91 1.17
CA LYS A 50 -21.61 -7.56 1.10
C LYS A 50 -22.00 -8.22 2.43
N LYS A 51 -21.04 -8.71 3.23
CA LYS A 51 -21.25 -9.31 4.55
C LYS A 51 -21.11 -8.32 5.72
N GLY A 52 -20.97 -7.03 5.42
CA GLY A 52 -20.91 -6.00 6.46
C GLY A 52 -19.59 -5.92 7.27
N ASN A 53 -18.41 -6.37 6.83
CA ASN A 53 -17.20 -6.61 7.67
C ASN A 53 -15.92 -5.81 7.35
N THR A 54 -15.98 -4.54 6.90
CA THR A 54 -14.78 -3.69 6.75
C THR A 54 -14.82 -2.46 7.65
N THR A 55 -13.88 -2.35 8.57
CA THR A 55 -13.95 -1.48 9.73
C THR A 55 -13.68 0.02 9.47
N ARG A 56 -12.94 0.39 8.41
CA ARG A 56 -12.63 1.83 8.14
C ARG A 56 -13.63 2.52 7.21
N PHE A 57 -14.03 1.87 6.15
CA PHE A 57 -15.00 2.41 5.20
C PHE A 57 -16.46 2.31 5.72
N ARG A 58 -16.77 1.32 6.55
CA ARG A 58 -18.07 1.12 7.20
C ARG A 58 -18.54 2.33 8.01
N GLY A 59 -17.61 2.95 8.76
CA GLY A 59 -17.95 4.12 9.55
C GLY A 59 -18.50 5.26 8.69
N LEU A 60 -18.06 5.37 7.43
CA LEU A 60 -18.47 6.41 6.49
C LEU A 60 -19.65 5.98 5.61
N LEU A 61 -19.77 4.69 5.26
CA LEU A 61 -20.87 4.18 4.41
C LEU A 61 -22.26 4.45 4.99
N LYS A 62 -22.39 4.52 6.30
CA LYS A 62 -23.66 4.88 6.94
C LYS A 62 -24.12 6.31 6.63
N TYR A 63 -23.21 7.16 6.16
CA TYR A 63 -23.49 8.53 5.74
C TYR A 63 -23.58 8.68 4.21
N THR A 64 -23.62 7.58 3.45
CA THR A 64 -23.68 7.62 1.99
C THR A 64 -24.99 8.26 1.56
N LYS A 65 -24.88 9.38 0.84
CA LYS A 65 -25.99 10.04 0.14
C LYS A 65 -26.20 9.41 -1.25
N LYS A 66 -25.10 9.17 -1.98
CA LYS A 66 -25.15 8.69 -3.36
C LYS A 66 -23.97 7.80 -3.70
N TYR A 67 -24.21 6.73 -4.44
CA TYR A 67 -23.21 5.95 -5.13
C TYR A 67 -22.99 6.51 -6.53
N LEU A 68 -21.75 6.93 -6.85
CA LEU A 68 -21.40 7.49 -8.15
C LEU A 68 -20.94 6.35 -9.07
N GLN A 69 -21.92 5.58 -9.56
CA GLN A 69 -21.68 4.32 -10.29
C GLN A 69 -20.90 4.50 -11.58
N GLU A 70 -21.00 5.67 -12.21
CA GLU A 70 -20.28 6.06 -13.43
C GLU A 70 -18.75 6.02 -13.27
N TYR A 71 -18.25 6.14 -12.05
CA TYR A 71 -16.82 6.10 -11.72
C TYR A 71 -16.37 4.73 -11.21
N HIS A 72 -17.28 3.77 -11.02
CA HIS A 72 -16.92 2.45 -10.53
C HIS A 72 -16.26 1.64 -11.64
N LYS A 73 -15.02 1.19 -11.42
CA LYS A 73 -14.26 0.43 -12.41
C LYS A 73 -13.40 -0.66 -11.76
N TRP A 74 -13.17 -1.74 -12.50
CA TRP A 74 -12.28 -2.82 -12.13
C TRP A 74 -10.91 -2.64 -12.77
N TYR A 75 -9.87 -2.97 -12.01
CA TYR A 75 -8.47 -2.94 -12.42
C TYR A 75 -7.83 -4.28 -12.12
N ALA A 76 -6.88 -4.70 -12.96
CA ALA A 76 -6.16 -5.95 -12.77
C ALA A 76 -5.17 -5.85 -11.59
N THR A 77 -4.49 -4.72 -11.47
CA THR A 77 -3.48 -4.46 -10.45
C THR A 77 -3.90 -3.37 -9.47
N GLU A 78 -3.28 -3.40 -8.27
CA GLU A 78 -3.47 -2.34 -7.28
C GLU A 78 -2.87 -1.01 -7.75
N ILE A 79 -1.76 -1.05 -8.47
CA ILE A 79 -1.08 0.14 -9.01
C ILE A 79 -1.98 0.89 -9.98
N GLU A 80 -2.59 0.20 -10.96
CA GLU A 80 -3.55 0.79 -11.89
C GLU A 80 -4.76 1.41 -11.17
N ALA A 81 -5.28 0.73 -10.16
CA ALA A 81 -6.40 1.24 -9.37
C ALA A 81 -6.01 2.49 -8.56
N LEU A 82 -4.79 2.54 -8.00
CA LEU A 82 -4.27 3.70 -7.28
C LEU A 82 -4.05 4.89 -8.20
N GLU A 83 -3.50 4.67 -9.39
CA GLU A 83 -3.34 5.71 -10.40
C GLU A 83 -4.68 6.33 -10.83
N ALA A 84 -5.66 5.47 -11.12
CA ALA A 84 -7.00 5.93 -11.45
C ALA A 84 -7.67 6.68 -10.30
N LYS A 85 -7.42 6.27 -9.05
CA LYS A 85 -7.89 6.97 -7.87
C LYS A 85 -7.27 8.37 -7.76
N GLU A 86 -5.96 8.51 -7.94
CA GLU A 86 -5.26 9.80 -7.90
C GLU A 86 -5.79 10.75 -8.97
N ILE A 87 -5.93 10.27 -10.22
CA ILE A 87 -6.50 11.04 -11.33
C ILE A 87 -7.93 11.51 -11.01
N LEU A 88 -8.75 10.63 -10.44
CA LEU A 88 -10.14 10.95 -10.15
C LEU A 88 -10.28 11.96 -9.01
N ILE A 89 -9.45 11.84 -7.98
CA ILE A 89 -9.37 12.82 -6.89
C ILE A 89 -9.01 14.20 -7.45
N SER A 90 -7.99 14.29 -8.31
CA SER A 90 -7.59 15.55 -8.94
C SER A 90 -8.75 16.17 -9.73
N LYS A 91 -9.46 15.39 -10.53
CA LYS A 91 -10.64 15.87 -11.28
C LYS A 91 -11.76 16.41 -10.39
N PHE A 92 -12.03 15.74 -9.26
CA PHE A 92 -13.03 16.24 -8.32
C PHE A 92 -12.61 17.54 -7.65
N VAL A 93 -11.34 17.66 -7.28
CA VAL A 93 -10.77 18.90 -6.72
C VAL A 93 -10.85 20.04 -7.74
N GLU A 94 -10.45 19.79 -9.00
CA GLU A 94 -10.56 20.76 -10.11
C GLU A 94 -12.02 21.18 -10.38
N SER A 95 -12.97 20.26 -10.15
CA SER A 95 -14.41 20.53 -10.25
C SER A 95 -14.97 21.23 -9.00
N ASN A 96 -14.11 21.74 -8.12
CA ASN A 96 -14.50 22.48 -6.91
C ASN A 96 -15.31 21.65 -5.89
N LEU A 97 -15.11 20.34 -5.86
CA LEU A 97 -15.73 19.43 -4.89
C LEU A 97 -14.85 19.22 -3.67
N CYS A 98 -15.48 18.93 -2.53
CA CYS A 98 -14.77 18.50 -1.32
C CYS A 98 -14.49 16.99 -1.40
N VAL A 99 -13.23 16.60 -1.27
CA VAL A 99 -12.80 15.21 -1.36
C VAL A 99 -12.11 14.78 -0.08
N LEU A 100 -12.44 13.58 0.41
CA LEU A 100 -11.73 12.98 1.53
C LEU A 100 -10.42 12.37 1.04
N ASN A 101 -9.30 12.96 1.46
CA ASN A 101 -7.98 12.42 1.18
C ASN A 101 -7.69 11.22 2.10
N ASN A 102 -7.81 10.02 1.55
CA ASN A 102 -7.45 8.78 2.24
C ASN A 102 -6.08 8.24 1.78
N ASN A 103 -5.26 9.08 1.15
CA ASN A 103 -3.90 8.76 0.71
C ASN A 103 -2.87 9.65 1.42
N PRO A 104 -2.68 9.50 2.73
CA PRO A 104 -1.61 10.23 3.38
C PRO A 104 -0.28 9.84 2.73
N GLU A 105 0.59 10.82 2.51
CA GLU A 105 1.99 10.62 2.13
C GLU A 105 2.78 10.14 3.35
N GLU A 106 2.46 8.95 3.84
CA GLU A 106 3.00 8.41 5.10
C GLU A 106 3.79 7.12 4.90
N TYR A 107 3.89 6.66 3.64
CA TYR A 107 4.61 5.41 3.37
C TYR A 107 6.11 5.65 3.28
N CYS A 108 6.87 4.65 3.73
CA CYS A 108 8.29 4.52 3.46
C CYS A 108 8.59 3.12 2.93
N VAL A 109 9.70 3.00 2.22
CA VAL A 109 10.27 1.71 1.81
C VAL A 109 11.42 1.36 2.73
N TYR A 110 11.52 0.11 3.13
CA TYR A 110 12.54 -0.42 4.03
C TYR A 110 13.12 -1.72 3.48
N ILE A 111 14.34 -2.03 3.91
CA ILE A 111 15.11 -3.20 3.49
C ILE A 111 15.50 -4.01 4.72
N VAL A 112 15.38 -5.33 4.64
CA VAL A 112 15.72 -6.26 5.72
C VAL A 112 16.73 -7.27 5.20
N ASP A 113 17.80 -7.47 5.94
CA ASP A 113 18.74 -8.59 5.75
C ASP A 113 18.08 -9.89 6.20
N LEU A 114 18.25 -10.93 5.39
CA LEU A 114 17.72 -12.26 5.64
C LEU A 114 18.85 -13.28 5.78
N GLU A 115 18.59 -14.35 6.52
CA GLU A 115 19.44 -15.52 6.59
C GLU A 115 19.54 -16.21 5.20
N GLU A 116 20.71 -16.79 4.87
CA GLU A 116 20.94 -17.49 3.60
C GLU A 116 19.99 -18.68 3.39
N ASP A 117 19.60 -19.34 4.46
CA ASP A 117 18.62 -20.41 4.49
C ASP A 117 17.29 -20.09 3.76
N VAL A 118 16.98 -18.81 3.56
CA VAL A 118 15.78 -18.37 2.84
C VAL A 118 15.75 -18.87 1.40
N LEU A 119 16.93 -18.95 0.75
CA LEU A 119 17.06 -19.41 -0.63
C LEU A 119 16.62 -20.87 -0.77
N ASP A 120 17.01 -21.72 0.14
CA ASP A 120 16.70 -23.15 0.10
C ASP A 120 15.29 -23.45 0.60
N LYS A 121 14.89 -22.79 1.67
CA LYS A 121 13.65 -23.12 2.39
C LYS A 121 12.40 -22.40 1.88
N VAL A 122 12.56 -21.32 1.10
CA VAL A 122 11.43 -20.52 0.61
C VAL A 122 11.34 -20.57 -0.91
N LYS A 123 10.46 -21.45 -1.41
CA LYS A 123 10.23 -21.64 -2.85
C LYS A 123 10.06 -20.33 -3.63
N ARG A 124 9.21 -19.41 -3.13
CA ARG A 124 8.96 -18.11 -3.79
C ARG A 124 10.20 -17.22 -3.86
N PHE A 125 11.04 -17.25 -2.83
CA PHE A 125 12.29 -16.50 -2.82
C PHE A 125 13.25 -17.06 -3.87
N ARG A 126 13.40 -18.38 -3.93
CA ARG A 126 14.22 -19.06 -4.92
C ARG A 126 13.73 -18.80 -6.35
N GLU A 127 12.41 -18.93 -6.60
CA GLU A 127 11.82 -18.67 -7.92
C GLU A 127 12.03 -17.22 -8.37
N ALA A 128 12.01 -16.26 -7.45
CA ALA A 128 12.27 -14.86 -7.77
C ALA A 128 13.75 -14.56 -8.06
N ASN A 129 14.67 -15.46 -7.73
CA ASN A 129 16.12 -15.28 -7.87
C ASN A 129 16.78 -16.38 -8.69
N GLN A 130 16.02 -17.14 -9.48
CA GLN A 130 16.56 -18.25 -10.30
C GLN A 130 17.50 -17.79 -11.42
N ASP A 131 17.43 -16.50 -11.81
CA ASP A 131 18.27 -15.92 -12.86
C ASP A 131 19.54 -15.26 -12.29
N CYS A 132 19.85 -15.44 -10.99
CA CYS A 132 21.12 -14.97 -10.42
C CYS A 132 22.27 -15.80 -10.99
N GLU A 133 23.20 -15.14 -11.71
CA GLU A 133 24.34 -15.78 -12.38
C GLU A 133 25.39 -16.32 -11.39
N TYR A 134 25.40 -15.81 -10.15
CA TYR A 134 26.38 -16.16 -9.12
C TYR A 134 25.69 -16.52 -7.81
N ASP A 135 26.34 -17.30 -6.98
CA ASP A 135 25.86 -17.58 -5.63
C ASP A 135 25.70 -16.28 -4.84
N PRO A 136 24.49 -15.96 -4.38
CA PRO A 136 24.25 -14.74 -3.65
C PRO A 136 24.97 -14.75 -2.30
N VAL A 137 25.54 -13.61 -1.91
CA VAL A 137 26.21 -13.41 -0.60
C VAL A 137 25.38 -12.58 0.36
N ARG A 138 24.28 -11.98 -0.12
CA ARG A 138 23.37 -11.19 0.69
C ARG A 138 21.93 -11.41 0.23
N PHE A 139 21.03 -11.61 1.18
CA PHE A 139 19.63 -11.95 0.94
C PHE A 139 18.77 -10.85 1.53
N LEU A 140 17.93 -10.23 0.70
CA LEU A 140 17.21 -9.02 1.05
C LEU A 140 15.69 -9.17 0.87
N TYR A 141 14.96 -8.66 1.82
CA TYR A 141 13.54 -8.40 1.70
C TYR A 141 13.30 -6.91 1.61
N ILE A 142 12.59 -6.48 0.56
CA ILE A 142 12.18 -5.10 0.36
C ILE A 142 10.69 -5.00 0.67
N GLY A 143 10.28 -3.99 1.42
CA GLY A 143 8.88 -3.80 1.79
C GLY A 143 8.51 -2.34 1.99
N GLN A 144 7.23 -2.06 2.02
CA GLN A 144 6.71 -0.73 2.29
C GLN A 144 5.81 -0.72 3.53
N THR A 145 5.70 0.42 4.20
CA THR A 145 4.92 0.56 5.43
C THR A 145 4.53 2.01 5.72
N GLN A 146 3.45 2.21 6.48
CA GLN A 146 3.09 3.49 7.11
C GLN A 146 3.67 3.62 8.53
N LYS A 147 4.31 2.59 9.05
CA LYS A 147 5.04 2.63 10.32
C LYS A 147 6.50 3.00 10.05
N THR A 148 7.26 3.38 11.08
CA THR A 148 8.71 3.43 10.92
C THR A 148 9.27 2.04 10.59
N PRO A 149 10.39 1.93 9.87
CA PRO A 149 11.02 0.65 9.54
C PRO A 149 11.21 -0.25 10.76
N GLU A 150 11.68 0.30 11.89
CA GLU A 150 11.92 -0.42 13.14
C GLU A 150 10.63 -1.00 13.72
N LYS A 151 9.56 -0.17 13.79
CA LYS A 151 8.25 -0.63 14.24
C LYS A 151 7.68 -1.71 13.33
N ARG A 152 7.93 -1.60 12.02
CA ARG A 152 7.48 -2.59 11.05
C ARG A 152 8.25 -3.89 11.16
N PHE A 153 9.58 -3.83 11.29
CA PHE A 153 10.43 -4.99 11.50
C PHE A 153 10.05 -5.72 12.79
N HIS A 154 9.91 -4.99 13.89
CA HIS A 154 9.43 -5.55 15.17
C HIS A 154 8.07 -6.24 15.04
N ALA A 155 7.14 -5.62 14.31
CA ALA A 155 5.83 -6.22 14.04
C ALA A 155 5.93 -7.52 13.22
N HIS A 156 6.86 -7.60 12.26
CA HIS A 156 7.12 -8.84 11.52
C HIS A 156 7.62 -9.95 12.43
N LYS A 157 8.53 -9.65 13.34
CA LYS A 157 9.12 -10.65 14.24
C LYS A 157 8.12 -11.16 15.28
N ASN A 158 7.24 -10.31 15.79
CA ASN A 158 6.45 -10.58 16.99
C ASN A 158 4.93 -10.70 16.75
N GLU A 159 4.40 -10.16 15.65
CA GLU A 159 2.97 -10.16 15.37
C GLU A 159 2.56 -11.27 14.37
N THR A 160 1.28 -11.62 14.35
CA THR A 160 0.72 -12.60 13.42
C THR A 160 0.46 -12.05 12.02
N SER A 161 0.47 -10.72 11.85
CA SER A 161 0.11 -10.02 10.59
C SER A 161 1.30 -9.64 9.72
N GLY A 162 2.50 -10.11 10.04
CA GLY A 162 3.74 -9.77 9.34
C GLY A 162 4.02 -10.61 8.09
N SER A 163 5.18 -10.36 7.47
CA SER A 163 5.75 -11.23 6.44
C SER A 163 6.31 -12.49 7.09
N ASN A 164 5.86 -13.66 6.67
CA ASN A 164 6.38 -14.93 7.16
C ASN A 164 7.88 -15.11 6.84
N ILE A 165 8.34 -14.51 5.73
CA ILE A 165 9.77 -14.54 5.36
C ILE A 165 10.58 -13.74 6.38
N VAL A 166 10.22 -12.49 6.64
CA VAL A 166 10.91 -11.65 7.62
C VAL A 166 10.80 -12.24 9.04
N LYS A 167 9.64 -12.80 9.39
CA LYS A 167 9.44 -13.44 10.70
C LYS A 167 10.43 -14.56 10.96
N LYS A 168 10.64 -15.42 9.97
CA LYS A 168 11.50 -16.62 10.10
C LYS A 168 12.98 -16.34 9.84
N TYR A 169 13.27 -15.55 8.82
CA TYR A 169 14.62 -15.40 8.29
C TYR A 169 15.18 -13.96 8.39
N GLY A 170 14.38 -12.98 8.86
CA GLY A 170 14.87 -11.61 9.03
C GLY A 170 15.93 -11.54 10.12
N ILE A 171 17.09 -10.97 9.83
CA ILE A 171 18.19 -10.73 10.76
C ILE A 171 18.01 -9.35 11.38
N GLU A 172 18.09 -8.31 10.55
CA GLU A 172 18.02 -6.91 10.96
C GLU A 172 17.63 -6.01 9.77
N LEU A 173 17.45 -4.72 10.01
CA LEU A 173 17.29 -3.73 8.96
C LEU A 173 18.65 -3.48 8.29
N ALA A 174 18.69 -3.51 6.95
CA ALA A 174 19.89 -3.24 6.15
C ALA A 174 20.17 -1.73 6.13
N GLN A 175 20.69 -1.16 7.24
CA GLN A 175 20.84 0.29 7.43
C GLN A 175 21.67 0.93 6.32
N ASP A 176 22.79 0.29 5.93
CA ASP A 176 23.68 0.73 4.85
C ASP A 176 22.94 0.95 3.53
N LEU A 177 22.05 0.02 3.15
CA LEU A 177 21.25 0.14 1.95
C LEU A 177 20.07 1.12 2.13
N MET A 178 19.51 1.17 3.33
CA MET A 178 18.42 2.08 3.64
C MET A 178 18.83 3.55 3.60
N GLU A 179 20.04 3.89 4.03
CA GLU A 179 20.58 5.25 3.95
C GLU A 179 20.66 5.76 2.50
N ILE A 180 20.88 4.85 1.55
CA ILE A 180 21.03 5.19 0.13
C ILE A 180 19.68 5.16 -0.60
N HIS A 181 18.88 4.15 -0.35
CA HIS A 181 17.73 3.80 -1.20
C HIS A 181 16.37 4.06 -0.55
N SER A 182 16.27 4.17 0.79
CA SER A 182 14.97 4.39 1.42
C SER A 182 14.44 5.79 1.17
N GLN A 183 13.15 5.86 0.89
CA GLN A 183 12.43 7.13 0.76
C GLN A 183 11.24 7.13 1.71
N TYR A 184 10.91 8.31 2.20
CA TYR A 184 9.85 8.58 3.16
C TYR A 184 8.80 9.52 2.57
N ASN A 185 7.68 9.67 3.25
CA ASN A 185 6.58 10.56 2.84
C ASN A 185 6.07 10.26 1.43
N LEU A 186 5.95 8.98 1.12
CA LEU A 186 5.46 8.51 -0.18
C LEU A 186 3.95 8.26 -0.14
N THR A 187 3.26 8.53 -1.26
CA THR A 187 1.95 7.93 -1.45
C THR A 187 2.09 6.40 -1.53
N LYS A 188 1.02 5.68 -1.24
CA LYS A 188 1.04 4.22 -1.35
C LYS A 188 1.49 3.72 -2.73
N ARG A 189 1.05 4.41 -3.80
CA ARG A 189 1.44 4.07 -5.18
C ARG A 189 2.93 4.24 -5.40
N LYS A 190 3.50 5.40 -5.00
CA LYS A 190 4.93 5.64 -5.11
C LYS A 190 5.75 4.61 -4.33
N ALA A 191 5.30 4.26 -3.12
CA ALA A 191 5.96 3.26 -2.29
C ALA A 191 5.96 1.86 -2.91
N LEU A 192 4.84 1.44 -3.52
CA LEU A 192 4.75 0.17 -4.24
C LEU A 192 5.65 0.13 -5.48
N LEU A 193 5.69 1.23 -6.25
CA LEU A 193 6.57 1.33 -7.41
C LEU A 193 8.05 1.30 -7.00
N LEU A 194 8.40 2.03 -5.93
CA LEU A 194 9.76 2.03 -5.40
C LEU A 194 10.16 0.65 -4.83
N GLU A 195 9.28 -0.03 -4.10
CA GLU A 195 9.49 -1.41 -3.61
C GLU A 195 9.82 -2.35 -4.77
N ALA A 196 9.02 -2.30 -5.85
CA ALA A 196 9.22 -3.13 -7.03
C ALA A 196 10.52 -2.77 -7.79
N SER A 197 10.78 -1.47 -8.01
CA SER A 197 11.99 -1.03 -8.73
C SER A 197 13.27 -1.36 -7.95
N LEU A 198 13.29 -1.10 -6.64
CA LEU A 198 14.44 -1.43 -5.79
C LEU A 198 14.72 -2.93 -5.74
N THR A 199 13.69 -3.77 -5.77
CA THR A 199 13.87 -5.23 -5.82
C THR A 199 14.65 -5.65 -7.06
N ILE A 200 14.39 -5.01 -8.20
CA ILE A 200 15.10 -5.28 -9.46
C ILE A 200 16.48 -4.58 -9.47
N GLU A 201 16.52 -3.32 -9.06
CA GLU A 201 17.72 -2.50 -9.06
C GLU A 201 18.83 -3.10 -8.21
N LEU A 202 18.55 -3.46 -6.95
CA LEU A 202 19.53 -4.05 -6.05
C LEU A 202 20.07 -5.38 -6.57
N ARG A 203 19.24 -6.18 -7.25
CA ARG A 203 19.69 -7.40 -7.91
C ARG A 203 20.64 -7.12 -9.08
N ASN A 204 20.35 -6.06 -9.87
CA ASN A 204 21.11 -5.70 -11.06
C ASN A 204 22.43 -4.97 -10.73
N ILE A 205 22.42 -4.10 -9.71
CA ILE A 205 23.62 -3.37 -9.27
C ILE A 205 24.67 -4.35 -8.73
N ASN A 206 24.22 -5.35 -8.00
CA ASN A 206 25.10 -6.38 -7.48
C ASN A 206 24.47 -7.75 -7.70
N THR A 207 24.98 -8.47 -8.71
CA THR A 207 24.51 -9.81 -9.09
C THR A 207 24.62 -10.85 -7.96
N ARG A 208 25.31 -10.48 -6.86
CA ARG A 208 25.42 -11.31 -5.65
C ARG A 208 24.34 -10.99 -4.59
N PHE A 209 23.39 -10.12 -4.90
CA PHE A 209 22.22 -9.89 -4.04
C PHE A 209 21.02 -10.69 -4.53
N ALA A 210 20.47 -11.51 -3.66
CA ALA A 210 19.17 -12.13 -3.86
C ALA A 210 18.09 -11.29 -3.18
N THR A 211 17.06 -10.89 -3.92
CA THR A 211 16.06 -9.92 -3.46
C THR A 211 14.64 -10.45 -3.59
N TYR A 212 13.76 -10.02 -2.70
CA TYR A 212 12.34 -10.36 -2.74
C TYR A 212 11.48 -9.22 -2.19
N SER A 213 10.37 -8.94 -2.87
CA SER A 213 9.24 -8.16 -2.36
C SER A 213 7.94 -8.95 -2.49
N LYS A 214 6.86 -8.48 -1.88
CA LYS A 214 5.58 -9.18 -1.84
C LYS A 214 4.60 -8.67 -2.88
#